data_6a8cb975f6db24e36c8f783de6c60c47
#
_entry.id   6a8cb975f6db24e36c8f783de6c60c47
#
_cell.length_a   1.000
_cell.length_b   1.000
_cell.length_c   1.000
_cell.angle_alpha   90.00
_cell.angle_beta   90.00
_cell.angle_gamma   90.00
#
_symmetry.space_group_name_H-M   'P 1'
#
loop_
_entity.id
_entity.type
_entity.pdbx_description
1 polymer ?
#
loop_
_entity_poly.entity_id
_entity_poly.type
_entity_poly.pdbx_seq_one_letter_code
_entity_poly.pdbx_strand_id
1 'polypeptide(L)'
;MKKQLIKLFLFITITIGFTSCRTIAPKYDYQKLAKASIKLGMDIDLTDNHKLYIEAAEWMGVPYRYGGESKKGVDCSGLTAHIYKKVYRKKLERSSEEQRSSNCYKITKRNLKEGDL
;
A
#
# COMPACT_ATOMS: atom_id res chain seq x y z
N MET A 1 -27.35 -31.71 -47.28
CA MET A 1 -27.70 -31.32 -45.87
C MET A 1 -26.61 -31.73 -44.88
N LYS A 2 -26.17 -33.00 -44.82
CA LYS A 2 -25.14 -33.42 -43.83
C LYS A 2 -23.79 -32.65 -43.92
N LYS A 3 -23.31 -32.31 -45.12
CA LYS A 3 -22.05 -31.59 -45.33
C LYS A 3 -22.14 -30.12 -44.87
N GLN A 4 -23.31 -29.47 -44.92
CA GLN A 4 -23.54 -28.13 -44.42
C GLN A 4 -23.60 -28.08 -42.91
N LEU A 5 -24.23 -29.09 -42.30
CA LEU A 5 -24.29 -29.21 -40.83
C LEU A 5 -22.88 -29.41 -40.23
N ILE A 6 -22.02 -30.19 -40.87
CA ILE A 6 -20.65 -30.43 -40.42
C ILE A 6 -19.81 -29.14 -40.48
N LYS A 7 -19.98 -28.33 -41.55
CA LYS A 7 -19.29 -27.04 -41.66
C LYS A 7 -19.79 -26.05 -40.61
N LEU A 8 -21.07 -26.04 -40.31
CA LEU A 8 -21.64 -25.18 -39.26
C LEU A 8 -21.12 -25.62 -37.87
N PHE A 9 -21.04 -26.91 -37.60
CA PHE A 9 -20.46 -27.44 -36.35
C PHE A 9 -18.97 -27.11 -36.19
N LEU A 10 -18.19 -27.19 -37.27
CA LEU A 10 -16.78 -26.83 -37.28
C LEU A 10 -16.55 -25.32 -37.03
N PHE A 11 -17.44 -24.49 -37.53
CA PHE A 11 -17.38 -23.03 -37.32
C PHE A 11 -17.73 -22.65 -35.87
N ILE A 12 -18.67 -23.34 -35.24
CA ILE A 12 -19.09 -23.12 -33.85
C ILE A 12 -17.98 -23.54 -32.86
N THR A 13 -17.23 -24.62 -33.16
CA THR A 13 -16.14 -25.07 -32.29
C THR A 13 -14.92 -24.16 -32.31
N ILE A 14 -14.70 -23.41 -33.37
CA ILE A 14 -13.57 -22.47 -33.48
C ILE A 14 -13.84 -21.17 -32.71
N THR A 15 -15.09 -20.78 -32.51
CA THR A 15 -15.43 -19.54 -31.80
C THR A 15 -15.38 -19.61 -30.29
N ILE A 16 -15.32 -20.83 -29.72
CA ILE A 16 -15.29 -21.04 -28.24
C ILE A 16 -13.85 -20.96 -27.65
N GLY A 17 -12.81 -20.93 -28.52
CA GLY A 17 -11.41 -21.02 -28.13
C GLY A 17 -10.73 -19.73 -27.61
N PHE A 18 -11.40 -18.58 -27.64
CA PHE A 18 -10.84 -17.32 -27.15
C PHE A 18 -11.43 -16.87 -25.83
N THR A 19 -11.45 -17.75 -24.83
CA THR A 19 -11.49 -17.29 -23.44
C THR A 19 -10.14 -16.72 -23.10
N SER A 20 -9.96 -15.44 -23.38
CA SER A 20 -8.83 -14.65 -22.94
C SER A 20 -8.71 -14.82 -21.42
N CYS A 21 -7.66 -15.50 -20.94
CA CYS A 21 -7.24 -15.41 -19.57
C CYS A 21 -6.96 -13.93 -19.30
N ARG A 22 -7.90 -13.19 -18.73
CA ARG A 22 -7.62 -11.92 -18.09
C ARG A 22 -6.69 -12.22 -16.93
N THR A 23 -5.42 -11.97 -17.13
CA THR A 23 -4.44 -11.91 -16.05
C THR A 23 -4.88 -10.80 -15.14
N ILE A 24 -5.52 -11.15 -14.01
CA ILE A 24 -5.83 -10.19 -12.95
C ILE A 24 -4.47 -9.71 -12.47
N ALA A 25 -4.16 -8.44 -12.71
CA ALA A 25 -2.95 -7.83 -12.17
C ALA A 25 -2.91 -8.09 -10.65
N PRO A 26 -1.78 -8.54 -10.12
CA PRO A 26 -1.70 -8.85 -8.70
C PRO A 26 -2.11 -7.61 -7.89
N LYS A 27 -2.99 -7.80 -6.92
CA LYS A 27 -3.53 -6.74 -6.04
C LYS A 27 -2.40 -6.01 -5.28
N TYR A 28 -1.24 -6.65 -5.17
CA TYR A 28 -0.09 -6.18 -4.40
C TYR A 28 1.16 -6.11 -5.26
N ASP A 29 1.96 -5.07 -5.05
CA ASP A 29 3.30 -4.94 -5.62
C ASP A 29 4.30 -5.70 -4.73
N TYR A 30 4.40 -6.99 -4.95
CA TYR A 30 5.28 -7.88 -4.16
C TYR A 30 6.75 -7.47 -4.21
N GLN A 31 7.21 -6.85 -5.28
CA GLN A 31 8.60 -6.40 -5.38
C GLN A 31 8.87 -5.23 -4.43
N LYS A 32 7.95 -4.26 -4.35
CA LYS A 32 8.07 -3.16 -3.40
C LYS A 32 7.94 -3.64 -1.97
N LEU A 33 7.04 -4.59 -1.73
CA LEU A 33 6.84 -5.16 -0.41
C LEU A 33 8.09 -5.89 0.09
N ALA A 34 8.70 -6.74 -0.75
CA ALA A 34 9.94 -7.42 -0.40
C ALA A 34 11.10 -6.45 -0.13
N LYS A 35 11.24 -5.38 -0.93
CA LYS A 35 12.21 -4.33 -0.68
C LYS A 35 11.96 -3.59 0.64
N ALA A 36 10.69 -3.32 0.96
CA ALA A 36 10.31 -2.68 2.22
C ALA A 36 10.64 -3.59 3.42
N SER A 37 10.30 -4.87 3.36
CA SER A 37 10.62 -5.88 4.36
C SER A 37 12.13 -5.92 4.66
N ILE A 38 12.96 -6.00 3.62
CA ILE A 38 14.41 -5.99 3.75
C ILE A 38 14.92 -4.69 4.39
N LYS A 39 14.42 -3.53 3.93
CA LYS A 39 14.83 -2.22 4.46
C LYS A 39 14.45 -2.01 5.91
N LEU A 40 13.25 -2.43 6.30
CA LEU A 40 12.74 -2.30 7.66
C LEU A 40 13.27 -3.40 8.60
N GLY A 41 13.84 -4.48 8.05
CA GLY A 41 14.33 -5.61 8.81
C GLY A 41 13.22 -6.39 9.52
N MET A 42 12.04 -6.46 8.92
CA MET A 42 10.87 -7.14 9.47
C MET A 42 10.08 -7.84 8.39
N ASP A 43 9.39 -8.92 8.76
CA ASP A 43 8.44 -9.59 7.89
C ASP A 43 7.15 -8.77 7.81
N ILE A 44 6.58 -8.70 6.62
CA ILE A 44 5.32 -8.00 6.34
C ILE A 44 4.34 -9.02 5.81
N ASP A 45 3.28 -9.28 6.56
CA ASP A 45 2.26 -10.25 6.24
C ASP A 45 1.27 -9.73 5.18
N LEU A 46 0.55 -10.64 4.54
CA LEU A 46 -0.48 -10.28 3.55
C LEU A 46 -1.67 -9.51 4.15
N THR A 47 -1.85 -9.62 5.46
CA THR A 47 -2.91 -8.93 6.23
C THR A 47 -2.51 -7.53 6.68
N ASP A 48 -1.22 -7.21 6.64
CA ASP A 48 -0.69 -5.92 7.07
C ASP A 48 -1.01 -4.79 6.08
N ASN A 49 -0.89 -3.57 6.56
CA ASN A 49 -1.06 -2.39 5.71
C ASN A 49 0.17 -2.15 4.82
N HIS A 50 0.24 -2.84 3.70
CA HIS A 50 1.37 -2.77 2.76
C HIS A 50 1.76 -1.34 2.36
N LYS A 51 0.77 -0.43 2.23
CA LYS A 51 1.04 0.97 1.90
C LYS A 51 1.81 1.67 3.00
N LEU A 52 1.50 1.37 4.26
CA LEU A 52 2.20 1.92 5.42
C LEU A 52 3.67 1.52 5.43
N TYR A 53 3.95 0.23 5.31
CA TYR A 53 5.32 -0.29 5.35
C TYR A 53 6.15 0.12 4.14
N ILE A 54 5.57 0.11 2.95
CA ILE A 54 6.26 0.61 1.76
C ILE A 54 6.61 2.09 1.92
N GLU A 55 5.68 2.92 2.37
CA GLU A 55 5.94 4.34 2.60
C GLU A 55 6.96 4.57 3.70
N ALA A 56 6.87 3.85 4.82
CA ALA A 56 7.86 3.93 5.90
C ALA A 56 9.27 3.55 5.41
N ALA A 57 9.39 2.49 4.63
CA ALA A 57 10.66 2.06 4.05
C ALA A 57 11.28 3.10 3.12
N GLU A 58 10.47 3.92 2.44
CA GLU A 58 10.96 5.02 1.60
C GLU A 58 11.66 6.13 2.42
N TRP A 59 11.38 6.22 3.72
CA TRP A 59 11.98 7.21 4.61
C TRP A 59 13.20 6.70 5.39
N MET A 60 13.51 5.41 5.28
CA MET A 60 14.72 4.86 5.88
C MET A 60 15.98 5.52 5.33
N GLY A 61 16.83 5.99 6.25
CA GLY A 61 18.08 6.70 5.91
C GLY A 61 17.93 8.20 5.66
N VAL A 62 16.72 8.75 5.74
CA VAL A 62 16.55 10.22 5.70
C VAL A 62 17.05 10.82 7.02
N PRO A 63 17.94 11.84 6.97
CA PRO A 63 18.52 12.43 8.18
C PRO A 63 17.46 13.18 9.00
N TYR A 64 17.62 13.18 10.32
CA TYR A 64 16.82 14.02 11.19
C TYR A 64 17.14 15.49 10.98
N ARG A 65 16.11 16.30 10.84
CA ARG A 65 16.23 17.75 10.77
C ARG A 65 15.02 18.40 11.45
N TYR A 66 15.25 19.16 12.50
CA TYR A 66 14.20 19.90 13.18
C TYR A 66 13.44 20.82 12.21
N GLY A 67 12.12 20.76 12.22
CA GLY A 67 11.26 21.49 11.28
C GLY A 67 11.29 20.96 9.83
N GLY A 68 12.00 19.87 9.57
CA GLY A 68 12.11 19.29 8.23
C GLY A 68 10.87 18.51 7.81
N GLU A 69 10.56 18.56 6.52
CA GLU A 69 9.39 17.88 5.90
C GLU A 69 9.74 17.22 4.57
N SER A 70 11.00 16.96 4.31
CA SER A 70 11.45 16.46 3.01
C SER A 70 12.49 15.36 3.12
N LYS A 71 12.81 14.71 1.99
CA LYS A 71 13.88 13.71 1.91
C LYS A 71 15.28 14.27 2.17
N LYS A 72 15.44 15.60 2.22
CA LYS A 72 16.70 16.26 2.63
C LYS A 72 16.84 16.36 4.16
N GLY A 73 15.80 16.07 4.89
CA GLY A 73 15.73 16.06 6.34
C GLY A 73 14.29 16.15 6.83
N VAL A 74 13.97 15.38 7.86
CA VAL A 74 12.62 15.28 8.42
C VAL A 74 12.68 15.15 9.94
N ASP A 75 11.70 15.75 10.64
CA ASP A 75 11.47 15.49 12.06
C ASP A 75 10.34 14.46 12.29
N CYS A 76 10.12 14.06 13.53
CA CYS A 76 9.15 13.03 13.87
C CYS A 76 7.73 13.38 13.44
N SER A 77 7.26 14.59 13.73
CA SER A 77 5.90 15.03 13.38
C SER A 77 5.73 15.26 11.88
N GLY A 78 6.78 15.73 11.19
CA GLY A 78 6.80 15.87 9.73
C GLY A 78 6.71 14.52 9.03
N LEU A 79 7.47 13.52 9.50
CA LEU A 79 7.40 12.16 9.00
C LEU A 79 6.00 11.56 9.21
N THR A 80 5.48 11.66 10.42
CA THR A 80 4.15 11.18 10.78
C THR A 80 3.07 11.81 9.90
N ALA A 81 3.07 13.14 9.77
CA ALA A 81 2.12 13.86 8.93
C ALA A 81 2.20 13.43 7.45
N HIS A 82 3.42 13.21 6.95
CA HIS A 82 3.62 12.74 5.59
C HIS A 82 3.03 11.33 5.37
N ILE A 83 3.35 10.39 6.25
CA ILE A 83 2.84 9.01 6.17
C ILE A 83 1.31 9.00 6.23
N TYR A 84 0.71 9.72 7.17
CA TYR A 84 -0.75 9.79 7.30
C TYR A 84 -1.42 10.39 6.08
N LYS A 85 -0.87 11.46 5.54
CA LYS A 85 -1.37 12.06 4.29
C LYS A 85 -1.28 11.09 3.12
N LYS A 86 -0.17 10.36 2.99
CA LYS A 86 0.09 9.47 1.85
C LYS A 86 -0.72 8.18 1.93
N VAL A 87 -0.75 7.55 3.10
CA VAL A 87 -1.34 6.22 3.32
C VAL A 87 -2.83 6.32 3.60
N TYR A 88 -3.20 7.17 4.55
CA TYR A 88 -4.57 7.26 5.08
C TYR A 88 -5.39 8.40 4.49
N ARG A 89 -4.78 9.26 3.66
CA ARG A 89 -5.41 10.47 3.11
C ARG A 89 -5.89 11.45 4.19
N LYS A 90 -5.28 11.40 5.37
CA LYS A 90 -5.55 12.29 6.49
C LYS A 90 -4.45 13.34 6.62
N LYS A 91 -4.86 14.60 6.78
CA LYS A 91 -3.95 15.69 7.12
C LYS A 91 -3.83 15.75 8.63
N LEU A 92 -2.62 15.73 9.15
CA LEU A 92 -2.32 15.98 10.55
C LEU A 92 -1.75 17.38 10.72
N GLU A 93 -1.83 17.90 11.94
CA GLU A 93 -1.18 19.15 12.32
C GLU A 93 0.35 19.03 12.24
N ARG A 94 1.04 20.17 12.21
CA ARG A 94 2.49 20.17 11.96
C ARG A 94 3.31 19.73 13.16
N SER A 95 2.97 20.18 14.35
CA SER A 95 3.71 19.85 15.56
C SER A 95 3.17 18.59 16.24
N SER A 96 4.03 17.87 16.96
CA SER A 96 3.62 16.67 17.71
C SER A 96 2.60 16.98 18.80
N GLU A 97 2.68 18.16 19.42
CA GLU A 97 1.71 18.57 20.44
C GLU A 97 0.32 18.83 19.84
N GLU A 98 0.27 19.49 18.69
CA GLU A 98 -0.99 19.73 17.96
C GLU A 98 -1.55 18.41 17.39
N GLN A 99 -0.69 17.50 16.88
CA GLN A 99 -1.11 16.18 16.47
C GLN A 99 -1.78 15.43 17.63
N ARG A 100 -1.14 15.44 18.80
CA ARG A 100 -1.67 14.80 20.00
C ARG A 100 -3.00 15.39 20.45
N SER A 101 -3.13 16.71 20.47
CA SER A 101 -4.31 17.40 21.00
C SER A 101 -5.49 17.46 20.03
N SER A 102 -5.21 17.61 18.72
CA SER A 102 -6.25 17.86 17.71
C SER A 102 -6.55 16.65 16.83
N ASN A 103 -5.58 15.74 16.63
CA ASN A 103 -5.75 14.62 15.71
C ASN A 103 -5.87 13.25 16.41
N CYS A 104 -5.53 13.15 17.70
CA CYS A 104 -5.49 11.91 18.43
C CYS A 104 -6.46 11.91 19.63
N TYR A 105 -6.90 10.74 20.01
CA TYR A 105 -7.58 10.48 21.28
C TYR A 105 -6.89 9.32 22.00
N LYS A 106 -6.93 9.37 23.34
CA LYS A 106 -6.27 8.36 24.15
C LYS A 106 -6.99 7.03 24.05
N ILE A 107 -6.23 5.97 23.75
CA ILE A 107 -6.70 4.58 23.77
C ILE A 107 -5.88 3.74 24.73
N THR A 108 -6.38 2.58 25.11
CA THR A 108 -5.64 1.61 25.93
C THR A 108 -4.74 0.75 25.04
N LYS A 109 -3.63 0.26 25.61
CA LYS A 109 -2.71 -0.66 24.90
C LYS A 109 -3.43 -1.87 24.25
N ARG A 110 -4.50 -2.36 24.89
CA ARG A 110 -5.28 -3.49 24.39
C ARG A 110 -5.99 -3.19 23.06
N ASN A 111 -6.29 -1.93 22.80
CA ASN A 111 -7.03 -1.48 21.64
C ASN A 111 -6.13 -0.92 20.54
N LEU A 112 -4.79 -0.97 20.73
CA LEU A 112 -3.84 -0.51 19.73
C LEU A 112 -3.96 -1.35 18.46
N LYS A 113 -3.93 -0.65 17.34
CA LYS A 113 -3.93 -1.22 15.99
C LYS A 113 -2.77 -0.67 15.19
N GLU A 114 -2.43 -1.40 14.15
CA GLU A 114 -1.47 -0.93 13.17
C GLU A 114 -1.84 0.45 12.63
N GLY A 115 -0.89 1.38 12.65
CA GLY A 115 -1.09 2.76 12.21
C GLY A 115 -1.65 3.71 13.27
N ASP A 116 -1.85 3.30 14.51
CA ASP A 116 -2.15 4.21 15.62
C ASP A 116 -0.89 5.01 16.01
N LEU A 117 -1.10 6.22 16.56
CA LEU A 117 -0.05 7.16 16.99
C LEU A 117 0.06 7.18 18.51
#